data_c8a42cdb3a352fd86d933066a7ca17c3
#
_entry.id   c8a42cdb3a352fd86d933066a7ca17c3
#
_cell.length_a   1.000
_cell.length_b   1.000
_cell.length_c   1.000
_cell.angle_alpha   90.00
_cell.angle_beta   90.00
_cell.angle_gamma   90.00
#
_symmetry.space_group_name_H-M   'P 1'
#
loop_
_entity.id
_entity.type
_entity.pdbx_description
1 polymer ?
#
loop_
_entity_poly.entity_id
_entity_poly.type
_entity_poly.pdbx_seq_one_letter_code
_entity_poly.pdbx_strand_id
1 'polypeptide(L)'
;DWSSDVCSSDLPEHPYPAALEDALESYEYLLKKGYPARQILLCGESAGGGLIYALCLKLKELGRPLPCGLVGISPWTDLTSSGASFETNRDVDPSMTRELLTFYAGCYTQTPEEPLCSPLFGDLHGLPPSLLFVGGDEVMLDDTRMLHEKLLKSGCRSKMHIAPERWHAYVLYCLTENMEEDFQSINHFLDKVLSPARSLRWMRLDNAAKIYPAAKRRNWNNFFRLSATLTEPVDVAVLRSALDVTVRRFPSMAVRLRRGVFWYYLEQIPQAPAIQSEKSCPLAHVPFDQVRRCALRVLVYHDRIAVEFFHAITDGTGGTIFLKTLLAEYLCQKYGITIPAEDGVLGRLEEPDEEELEDSFLRYAGDVKASRKEATAYHLSGTPEPDGFKNLVTLMVPTEALRSCAKECGVTVTELLAAAMMQAIDRLQAEKEPRRSHRKPVKVLIPVNLRNLFPTRTLRNFASYITPEIDPRMGDFTFREICAAVHHRMGLENNPHTMQAKFAANVASERSPVLRVMPLFVKNLAMKLVFDAVGERKSCLCLSNLGSVRLPEAMAPYVRRMDFIIGVQAAAPHGCAVVSWNGTAYINCIRNIREPELELHFYQVLHELGLPVKAESNQR
;
A
#
# COMPACT_ATOMS: atom_id res chain seq x y z
N ASP A 1 -14.67 -28.47 -28.88
CA ASP A 1 -16.10 -28.66 -29.14
C ASP A 1 -16.59 -29.90 -28.40
N TRP A 2 -16.78 -29.74 -27.10
CA TRP A 2 -17.54 -30.68 -26.28
C TRP A 2 -18.91 -30.04 -26.06
N SER A 3 -19.93 -30.60 -26.66
CA SER A 3 -21.30 -30.21 -26.38
C SER A 3 -21.81 -30.94 -25.14
N SER A 4 -22.74 -30.35 -24.44
CA SER A 4 -23.43 -30.86 -23.26
C SER A 4 -24.15 -32.21 -23.42
N ASP A 5 -24.07 -32.82 -24.59
CA ASP A 5 -24.78 -34.07 -24.93
C ASP A 5 -24.09 -35.34 -24.41
N VAL A 6 -23.06 -35.20 -23.55
CA VAL A 6 -22.30 -36.35 -22.99
C VAL A 6 -22.62 -36.61 -21.52
N CYS A 7 -23.41 -35.78 -20.85
CA CYS A 7 -23.86 -36.05 -19.49
C CYS A 7 -25.01 -37.01 -19.46
N SER A 8 -24.76 -38.20 -18.92
CA SER A 8 -25.79 -39.24 -18.73
C SER A 8 -26.55 -39.10 -17.40
N SER A 9 -26.47 -37.93 -16.77
CA SER A 9 -26.98 -37.66 -15.42
C SER A 9 -28.29 -36.87 -15.41
N ASP A 10 -29.26 -37.28 -16.23
CA ASP A 10 -30.59 -36.65 -16.23
C ASP A 10 -31.34 -36.96 -14.93
N LEU A 11 -31.99 -35.93 -14.38
CA LEU A 11 -32.81 -36.05 -13.16
C LEU A 11 -34.28 -36.23 -13.54
N PRO A 12 -35.01 -37.02 -12.77
CA PRO A 12 -34.63 -37.69 -11.51
C PRO A 12 -34.05 -39.11 -11.67
N GLU A 13 -33.80 -39.57 -12.90
CA GLU A 13 -33.38 -40.94 -13.21
C GLU A 13 -31.96 -41.23 -12.65
N HIS A 14 -31.09 -40.24 -12.65
CA HIS A 14 -29.71 -40.36 -12.22
C HIS A 14 -29.38 -39.31 -11.12
N PRO A 15 -29.85 -39.52 -9.87
CA PRO A 15 -29.59 -38.55 -8.78
C PRO A 15 -28.11 -38.57 -8.36
N TYR A 16 -27.77 -37.72 -7.35
CA TYR A 16 -26.44 -37.71 -6.76
C TYR A 16 -25.96 -39.15 -6.44
N PRO A 17 -24.71 -39.52 -6.82
CA PRO A 17 -23.61 -38.62 -7.24
C PRO A 17 -23.37 -38.53 -8.76
N ALA A 18 -24.28 -38.97 -9.62
CA ALA A 18 -24.03 -39.12 -11.06
C ALA A 18 -23.44 -37.88 -11.74
N ALA A 19 -24.04 -36.69 -11.57
CA ALA A 19 -23.54 -35.47 -12.14
C ALA A 19 -22.11 -35.08 -11.66
N LEU A 20 -21.78 -35.38 -10.41
CA LEU A 20 -20.44 -35.15 -9.86
C LEU A 20 -19.42 -36.13 -10.45
N GLU A 21 -19.79 -37.37 -10.67
CA GLU A 21 -18.95 -38.39 -11.30
C GLU A 21 -18.67 -38.03 -12.77
N ASP A 22 -19.68 -37.62 -13.53
CA ASP A 22 -19.53 -37.17 -14.91
C ASP A 22 -18.61 -35.92 -14.99
N ALA A 23 -18.78 -34.98 -14.07
CA ALA A 23 -17.90 -33.80 -13.99
C ALA A 23 -16.45 -34.18 -13.66
N LEU A 24 -16.24 -35.13 -12.77
CA LEU A 24 -14.91 -35.68 -12.42
C LEU A 24 -14.27 -36.38 -13.62
N GLU A 25 -15.02 -37.26 -14.30
CA GLU A 25 -14.53 -37.94 -15.50
C GLU A 25 -14.15 -36.98 -16.61
N SER A 26 -14.97 -35.95 -16.85
CA SER A 26 -14.70 -34.89 -17.82
C SER A 26 -13.42 -34.13 -17.49
N TYR A 27 -13.20 -33.79 -16.23
CA TYR A 27 -11.98 -33.13 -15.78
C TYR A 27 -10.75 -34.01 -15.94
N GLU A 28 -10.83 -35.28 -15.52
CA GLU A 28 -9.74 -36.25 -15.71
C GLU A 28 -9.44 -36.54 -17.17
N TYR A 29 -10.46 -36.55 -18.04
CA TYR A 29 -10.27 -36.68 -19.48
C TYR A 29 -9.42 -35.52 -20.04
N LEU A 30 -9.68 -34.28 -19.64
CA LEU A 30 -8.85 -33.14 -20.06
C LEU A 30 -7.41 -33.28 -19.61
N LEU A 31 -7.17 -33.74 -18.36
CA LEU A 31 -5.83 -34.01 -17.86
C LEU A 31 -5.13 -35.12 -18.67
N LYS A 32 -5.83 -36.20 -19.01
CA LYS A 32 -5.32 -37.30 -19.85
C LYS A 32 -5.02 -36.85 -21.28
N LYS A 33 -5.75 -35.87 -21.81
CA LYS A 33 -5.49 -35.23 -23.11
C LYS A 33 -4.26 -34.30 -23.09
N GLY A 34 -3.65 -34.07 -21.94
CA GLY A 34 -2.44 -33.28 -21.79
C GLY A 34 -2.68 -31.81 -21.44
N TYR A 35 -3.90 -31.40 -21.15
CA TYR A 35 -4.18 -30.07 -20.61
C TYR A 35 -3.75 -30.03 -19.13
N PRO A 36 -2.75 -29.24 -18.76
CA PRO A 36 -2.38 -29.14 -17.33
C PRO A 36 -3.47 -28.43 -16.54
N ALA A 37 -3.71 -28.84 -15.30
CA ALA A 37 -4.75 -28.25 -14.43
C ALA A 37 -4.69 -26.71 -14.35
N ARG A 38 -3.48 -26.12 -14.41
CA ARG A 38 -3.27 -24.67 -14.44
C ARG A 38 -3.78 -23.98 -15.72
N GLN A 39 -4.24 -24.71 -16.72
CA GLN A 39 -4.85 -24.21 -17.95
C GLN A 39 -6.33 -24.58 -18.07
N ILE A 40 -6.89 -25.22 -17.07
CA ILE A 40 -8.30 -25.57 -16.99
C ILE A 40 -8.97 -24.60 -16.03
N LEU A 41 -9.99 -23.90 -16.53
CA LEU A 41 -10.89 -23.08 -15.73
C LEU A 41 -12.26 -23.74 -15.75
N LEU A 42 -12.95 -23.75 -14.61
CA LEU A 42 -14.32 -24.20 -14.54
C LEU A 42 -15.26 -23.00 -14.49
N CYS A 43 -16.31 -23.06 -15.31
CA CYS A 43 -17.39 -22.08 -15.31
C CYS A 43 -18.71 -22.83 -15.12
N GLY A 44 -19.54 -22.33 -14.22
CA GLY A 44 -20.84 -22.93 -13.93
C GLY A 44 -21.88 -21.90 -13.56
N GLU A 45 -23.09 -22.15 -14.01
CA GLU A 45 -24.27 -21.35 -13.75
C GLU A 45 -25.22 -22.15 -12.85
N SER A 46 -25.91 -21.50 -11.92
CA SER A 46 -26.99 -22.10 -11.11
C SER A 46 -26.53 -23.41 -10.43
N ALA A 47 -27.19 -24.52 -10.69
CA ALA A 47 -26.77 -25.86 -10.21
C ALA A 47 -25.35 -26.23 -10.70
N GLY A 48 -25.00 -25.89 -11.94
CA GLY A 48 -23.63 -26.04 -12.46
C GLY A 48 -22.62 -25.18 -11.71
N GLY A 49 -23.05 -24.00 -11.23
CA GLY A 49 -22.27 -23.17 -10.32
C GLY A 49 -21.96 -23.85 -8.98
N GLY A 50 -22.90 -24.59 -8.42
CA GLY A 50 -22.67 -25.47 -7.26
C GLY A 50 -21.75 -26.64 -7.59
N LEU A 51 -21.99 -27.31 -8.73
CA LEU A 51 -21.25 -28.48 -9.16
C LEU A 51 -19.74 -28.23 -9.34
N ILE A 52 -19.31 -27.07 -9.85
CA ILE A 52 -17.87 -26.77 -9.98
C ILE A 52 -17.15 -26.68 -8.63
N TYR A 53 -17.82 -26.23 -7.56
CA TYR A 53 -17.28 -26.24 -6.20
C TYR A 53 -17.29 -27.65 -5.60
N ALA A 54 -18.38 -28.42 -5.78
CA ALA A 54 -18.45 -29.82 -5.38
C ALA A 54 -17.32 -30.64 -6.05
N LEU A 55 -17.09 -30.45 -7.35
CA LEU A 55 -15.97 -31.08 -8.06
C LEU A 55 -14.61 -30.70 -7.45
N CYS A 56 -14.39 -29.44 -7.09
CA CYS A 56 -13.14 -29.02 -6.44
C CYS A 56 -12.96 -29.68 -5.06
N LEU A 57 -14.02 -29.83 -4.27
CA LEU A 57 -13.98 -30.57 -3.01
C LEU A 57 -13.62 -32.05 -3.25
N LYS A 58 -14.24 -32.67 -4.25
CA LYS A 58 -13.96 -34.06 -4.65
C LYS A 58 -12.52 -34.26 -5.12
N LEU A 59 -12.00 -33.32 -5.94
CA LEU A 59 -10.59 -33.34 -6.36
C LEU A 59 -9.63 -33.23 -5.18
N LYS A 60 -9.94 -32.40 -4.16
CA LYS A 60 -9.16 -32.32 -2.91
C LYS A 60 -9.17 -33.67 -2.16
N GLU A 61 -10.33 -34.27 -1.97
CA GLU A 61 -10.43 -35.61 -1.33
C GLU A 61 -9.55 -36.66 -2.02
N LEU A 62 -9.53 -36.61 -3.36
CA LEU A 62 -8.76 -37.55 -4.18
C LEU A 62 -7.28 -37.15 -4.33
N GLY A 63 -6.83 -36.03 -3.75
CA GLY A 63 -5.47 -35.51 -3.91
C GLY A 63 -5.12 -35.15 -5.35
N ARG A 64 -6.11 -34.80 -6.18
CA ARG A 64 -5.93 -34.39 -7.58
C ARG A 64 -5.61 -32.93 -7.72
N PRO A 65 -4.89 -32.52 -8.78
CA PRO A 65 -4.61 -31.09 -9.03
C PRO A 65 -5.91 -30.34 -9.31
N LEU A 66 -6.05 -29.15 -8.68
CA LEU A 66 -7.20 -28.27 -8.85
C LEU A 66 -7.08 -27.41 -10.12
N PRO A 67 -8.19 -26.93 -10.71
CA PRO A 67 -8.21 -26.01 -11.83
C PRO A 67 -7.58 -24.66 -11.46
N CYS A 68 -7.28 -23.82 -12.46
CA CYS A 68 -6.63 -22.53 -12.24
C CYS A 68 -7.58 -21.43 -11.71
N GLY A 69 -8.89 -21.60 -11.88
CA GLY A 69 -9.89 -20.63 -11.45
C GLY A 69 -11.30 -21.16 -11.61
N LEU A 70 -12.25 -20.50 -10.93
CA LEU A 70 -13.68 -20.80 -10.96
C LEU A 70 -14.46 -19.52 -11.32
N VAL A 71 -15.45 -19.66 -12.22
CA VAL A 71 -16.44 -18.60 -12.51
C VAL A 71 -17.81 -19.16 -12.15
N GLY A 72 -18.45 -18.60 -11.15
CA GLY A 72 -19.81 -18.94 -10.72
C GLY A 72 -20.79 -17.85 -11.11
N ILE A 73 -21.82 -18.19 -11.88
CA ILE A 73 -22.91 -17.30 -12.25
C ILE A 73 -24.14 -17.75 -11.48
N SER A 74 -24.61 -16.94 -10.54
CA SER A 74 -25.72 -17.28 -9.64
C SER A 74 -25.59 -18.69 -9.04
N PRO A 75 -24.43 -19.07 -8.45
CA PRO A 75 -24.15 -20.44 -8.08
C PRO A 75 -25.06 -20.93 -6.97
N TRP A 76 -25.73 -22.06 -7.17
CA TRP A 76 -26.55 -22.71 -6.16
C TRP A 76 -25.69 -23.64 -5.31
N THR A 77 -25.28 -23.17 -4.14
CA THR A 77 -24.29 -23.83 -3.28
C THR A 77 -24.86 -24.35 -1.97
N ASP A 78 -26.12 -24.05 -1.69
CA ASP A 78 -26.89 -24.51 -0.53
C ASP A 78 -28.26 -25.04 -0.94
N LEU A 79 -28.36 -26.37 -1.06
CA LEU A 79 -29.61 -27.03 -1.42
C LEU A 79 -30.65 -27.03 -0.29
N THR A 80 -30.29 -26.54 0.91
CA THR A 80 -31.22 -26.40 2.06
C THR A 80 -31.98 -25.09 2.05
N SER A 81 -31.61 -24.15 1.13
CA SER A 81 -32.22 -22.82 1.00
C SER A 81 -32.20 -22.04 2.31
N SER A 82 -31.06 -22.02 3.02
CA SER A 82 -30.92 -21.40 4.35
C SER A 82 -30.78 -19.88 4.31
N GLY A 83 -30.48 -19.29 3.14
CA GLY A 83 -30.27 -17.86 2.96
C GLY A 83 -31.54 -17.03 3.23
N ALA A 84 -31.37 -15.83 3.81
CA ALA A 84 -32.49 -14.91 4.09
C ALA A 84 -33.13 -14.38 2.80
N SER A 85 -32.37 -14.32 1.70
CA SER A 85 -32.87 -13.84 0.39
C SER A 85 -33.99 -14.71 -0.18
N PHE A 86 -34.12 -15.97 0.24
CA PHE A 86 -35.26 -16.79 -0.12
C PHE A 86 -36.61 -16.25 0.38
N GLU A 87 -36.59 -15.45 1.44
CA GLU A 87 -37.77 -14.76 1.94
C GLU A 87 -37.83 -13.30 1.47
N THR A 88 -36.71 -12.57 1.54
CA THR A 88 -36.70 -11.13 1.23
C THR A 88 -36.91 -10.84 -0.26
N ASN A 89 -36.49 -11.73 -1.13
CA ASN A 89 -36.60 -11.57 -2.58
C ASN A 89 -37.72 -12.45 -3.20
N ARG A 90 -38.54 -13.09 -2.36
CA ARG A 90 -39.59 -13.99 -2.79
C ARG A 90 -40.54 -13.41 -3.84
N ASP A 91 -40.94 -12.15 -3.65
CA ASP A 91 -41.93 -11.50 -4.49
C ASP A 91 -41.30 -10.67 -5.63
N VAL A 92 -39.97 -10.55 -5.67
CA VAL A 92 -39.26 -9.76 -6.69
C VAL A 92 -38.46 -10.62 -7.67
N ASP A 93 -38.07 -11.84 -7.30
CA ASP A 93 -37.40 -12.75 -8.25
C ASP A 93 -38.41 -13.26 -9.31
N PRO A 94 -38.21 -12.91 -10.59
CA PRO A 94 -39.16 -13.30 -11.64
C PRO A 94 -38.96 -14.75 -12.13
N SER A 95 -37.91 -15.43 -11.70
CA SER A 95 -37.45 -16.69 -12.31
C SER A 95 -37.44 -17.88 -11.37
N MET A 96 -37.09 -17.69 -10.09
CA MET A 96 -36.91 -18.76 -9.14
C MET A 96 -37.75 -18.57 -7.89
N THR A 97 -38.21 -19.68 -7.31
CA THR A 97 -38.89 -19.70 -6.01
C THR A 97 -38.30 -20.76 -5.10
N ARG A 98 -38.47 -20.59 -3.79
CA ARG A 98 -38.04 -21.59 -2.81
C ARG A 98 -38.65 -22.97 -3.07
N GLU A 99 -39.95 -23.00 -3.39
CA GLU A 99 -40.70 -24.24 -3.64
C GLU A 99 -40.12 -25.00 -4.84
N LEU A 100 -39.82 -24.27 -5.93
CA LEU A 100 -39.23 -24.86 -7.14
C LEU A 100 -37.83 -25.42 -6.86
N LEU A 101 -37.00 -24.66 -6.16
CA LEU A 101 -35.63 -25.09 -5.80
C LEU A 101 -35.64 -26.26 -4.83
N THR A 102 -36.58 -26.30 -3.86
CA THR A 102 -36.76 -27.45 -2.96
C THR A 102 -37.16 -28.72 -3.75
N PHE A 103 -38.04 -28.56 -4.75
CA PHE A 103 -38.40 -29.67 -5.62
C PHE A 103 -37.18 -30.20 -6.41
N TYR A 104 -36.40 -29.33 -7.01
CA TYR A 104 -35.17 -29.72 -7.73
C TYR A 104 -34.13 -30.36 -6.84
N ALA A 105 -33.91 -29.82 -5.63
CA ALA A 105 -33.00 -30.41 -4.65
C ALA A 105 -33.44 -31.85 -4.28
N GLY A 106 -34.76 -32.06 -4.08
CA GLY A 106 -35.33 -33.40 -3.78
C GLY A 106 -35.20 -34.41 -4.93
N CYS A 107 -35.15 -33.95 -6.19
CA CYS A 107 -34.84 -34.82 -7.33
C CYS A 107 -33.35 -35.18 -7.38
N TYR A 108 -32.45 -34.33 -6.86
CA TYR A 108 -31.01 -34.55 -6.89
C TYR A 108 -30.49 -35.38 -5.75
N THR A 109 -30.91 -35.10 -4.51
CA THR A 109 -30.38 -35.78 -3.30
C THR A 109 -31.40 -35.87 -2.18
N GLN A 110 -31.23 -36.92 -1.34
CA GLN A 110 -31.94 -37.04 -0.07
C GLN A 110 -31.15 -36.47 1.13
N THR A 111 -29.92 -36.02 0.89
CA THR A 111 -29.00 -35.46 1.91
C THR A 111 -28.47 -34.10 1.46
N PRO A 112 -29.33 -33.04 1.39
CA PRO A 112 -28.95 -31.75 0.88
C PRO A 112 -27.85 -31.05 1.69
N GLU A 113 -27.62 -31.45 2.92
CA GLU A 113 -26.58 -30.90 3.81
C GLU A 113 -25.19 -31.49 3.55
N GLU A 114 -25.08 -32.56 2.71
CA GLU A 114 -23.78 -33.14 2.39
C GLU A 114 -22.89 -32.15 1.62
N PRO A 115 -21.59 -31.97 2.01
CA PRO A 115 -20.68 -31.03 1.38
C PRO A 115 -20.47 -31.21 -0.13
N LEU A 116 -20.64 -32.43 -0.65
CA LEU A 116 -20.55 -32.66 -2.09
C LEU A 116 -21.88 -32.39 -2.84
N CYS A 117 -22.99 -32.22 -2.10
CA CYS A 117 -24.27 -31.72 -2.65
C CYS A 117 -24.39 -30.20 -2.47
N SER A 118 -24.06 -29.72 -1.28
CA SER A 118 -24.06 -28.29 -0.93
C SER A 118 -22.65 -27.83 -0.53
N PRO A 119 -21.83 -27.38 -1.51
CA PRO A 119 -20.43 -27.03 -1.27
C PRO A 119 -20.24 -25.92 -0.23
N LEU A 120 -21.27 -25.13 0.02
CA LEU A 120 -21.25 -24.14 1.10
C LEU A 120 -20.92 -24.75 2.46
N PHE A 121 -21.26 -26.01 2.73
CA PHE A 121 -20.97 -26.68 4.00
C PHE A 121 -19.59 -27.37 4.04
N GLY A 122 -18.89 -27.47 2.89
CA GLY A 122 -17.58 -28.12 2.77
C GLY A 122 -16.40 -27.28 3.28
N ASP A 123 -15.22 -27.90 3.35
CA ASP A 123 -13.96 -27.19 3.62
C ASP A 123 -13.41 -26.53 2.34
N LEU A 124 -13.61 -25.22 2.24
CA LEU A 124 -13.19 -24.43 1.08
C LEU A 124 -11.71 -23.99 1.10
N HIS A 125 -10.93 -24.36 2.14
CA HIS A 125 -9.52 -24.01 2.22
C HIS A 125 -8.73 -24.54 1.02
N GLY A 126 -7.93 -23.65 0.39
CA GLY A 126 -7.06 -24.03 -0.74
C GLY A 126 -7.78 -24.16 -2.09
N LEU A 127 -9.06 -23.81 -2.20
CA LEU A 127 -9.75 -23.76 -3.49
C LEU A 127 -9.19 -22.68 -4.40
N PRO A 128 -9.36 -22.83 -5.73
CA PRO A 128 -8.88 -21.87 -6.72
C PRO A 128 -9.49 -20.48 -6.55
N PRO A 129 -8.86 -19.44 -7.15
CA PRO A 129 -9.48 -18.12 -7.27
C PRO A 129 -10.87 -18.22 -7.89
N SER A 130 -11.84 -17.49 -7.32
CA SER A 130 -13.23 -17.49 -7.75
C SER A 130 -13.70 -16.11 -8.15
N LEU A 131 -14.42 -16.02 -9.27
CA LEU A 131 -15.17 -14.85 -9.72
C LEU A 131 -16.66 -15.20 -9.72
N LEU A 132 -17.46 -14.42 -8.99
CA LEU A 132 -18.87 -14.68 -8.75
C LEU A 132 -19.73 -13.54 -9.28
N PHE A 133 -20.85 -13.89 -9.91
CA PHE A 133 -21.88 -12.96 -10.38
C PHE A 133 -23.23 -13.39 -9.81
N VAL A 134 -24.04 -12.43 -9.39
CA VAL A 134 -25.40 -12.68 -8.90
C VAL A 134 -26.28 -11.46 -9.10
N GLY A 135 -27.55 -11.65 -9.43
CA GLY A 135 -28.56 -10.59 -9.47
C GLY A 135 -29.02 -10.18 -8.09
N GLY A 136 -29.30 -8.88 -7.90
CA GLY A 136 -29.77 -8.34 -6.62
C GLY A 136 -31.15 -8.82 -6.22
N ASP A 137 -31.99 -9.19 -7.20
CA ASP A 137 -33.38 -9.60 -6.99
C ASP A 137 -33.55 -11.12 -6.87
N GLU A 138 -32.45 -11.89 -6.96
CA GLU A 138 -32.50 -13.36 -6.88
C GLU A 138 -32.83 -13.86 -5.48
N VAL A 139 -33.66 -14.91 -5.39
CA VAL A 139 -33.84 -15.66 -4.11
C VAL A 139 -32.56 -16.34 -3.65
N MET A 140 -31.64 -16.69 -4.57
CA MET A 140 -30.34 -17.29 -4.28
C MET A 140 -29.20 -16.27 -4.06
N LEU A 141 -29.51 -14.98 -3.86
CA LEU A 141 -28.52 -13.94 -3.63
C LEU A 141 -27.59 -14.29 -2.46
N ASP A 142 -28.14 -14.77 -1.36
CA ASP A 142 -27.37 -15.10 -0.16
C ASP A 142 -26.52 -16.35 -0.33
N ASP A 143 -26.87 -17.31 -1.19
CA ASP A 143 -25.99 -18.44 -1.54
C ASP A 143 -24.63 -17.91 -2.04
N THR A 144 -24.68 -16.97 -2.99
CA THR A 144 -23.46 -16.38 -3.54
C THR A 144 -22.71 -15.54 -2.49
N ARG A 145 -23.42 -14.78 -1.65
CA ARG A 145 -22.80 -13.99 -0.55
C ARG A 145 -22.12 -14.88 0.48
N MET A 146 -22.82 -15.91 0.96
CA MET A 146 -22.28 -16.85 1.95
C MET A 146 -21.09 -17.62 1.41
N LEU A 147 -21.16 -18.06 0.14
CA LEU A 147 -20.03 -18.69 -0.54
C LEU A 147 -18.81 -17.74 -0.61
N HIS A 148 -19.02 -16.49 -1.05
CA HIS A 148 -17.98 -15.47 -1.13
C HIS A 148 -17.30 -15.25 0.22
N GLU A 149 -18.09 -15.00 1.27
CA GLU A 149 -17.57 -14.80 2.62
C GLU A 149 -16.80 -16.02 3.13
N LYS A 150 -17.34 -17.24 2.91
CA LYS A 150 -16.68 -18.46 3.34
C LYS A 150 -15.36 -18.70 2.60
N LEU A 151 -15.30 -18.42 1.29
CA LEU A 151 -14.06 -18.47 0.52
C LEU A 151 -13.00 -17.54 1.10
N LEU A 152 -13.36 -16.28 1.41
CA LEU A 152 -12.45 -15.31 2.02
C LEU A 152 -11.99 -15.78 3.41
N LYS A 153 -12.90 -16.24 4.26
CA LYS A 153 -12.59 -16.79 5.59
C LYS A 153 -11.67 -18.01 5.51
N SER A 154 -11.79 -18.81 4.45
CA SER A 154 -10.94 -19.98 4.17
C SER A 154 -9.61 -19.65 3.51
N GLY A 155 -9.26 -18.36 3.37
CA GLY A 155 -8.00 -17.95 2.77
C GLY A 155 -7.96 -18.02 1.23
N CYS A 156 -9.10 -18.20 0.56
CA CYS A 156 -9.20 -18.24 -0.89
C CYS A 156 -9.43 -16.84 -1.46
N ARG A 157 -8.98 -16.62 -2.69
CA ARG A 157 -9.25 -15.39 -3.43
C ARG A 157 -10.65 -15.46 -4.03
N SER A 158 -11.51 -14.51 -3.72
CA SER A 158 -12.84 -14.41 -4.28
C SER A 158 -13.19 -12.97 -4.60
N LYS A 159 -13.80 -12.73 -5.76
CA LYS A 159 -14.39 -11.46 -6.16
C LYS A 159 -15.85 -11.72 -6.51
N MET A 160 -16.74 -10.86 -6.04
CA MET A 160 -18.17 -10.98 -6.26
C MET A 160 -18.72 -9.70 -6.89
N HIS A 161 -19.58 -9.85 -7.88
CA HIS A 161 -20.36 -8.80 -8.52
C HIS A 161 -21.84 -9.04 -8.22
N ILE A 162 -22.50 -8.08 -7.59
CA ILE A 162 -23.94 -8.06 -7.39
C ILE A 162 -24.51 -7.00 -8.31
N ALA A 163 -25.34 -7.41 -9.26
CA ALA A 163 -26.00 -6.50 -10.18
C ALA A 163 -27.38 -6.10 -9.63
N PRO A 164 -27.59 -4.83 -9.19
CA PRO A 164 -28.90 -4.40 -8.69
C PRO A 164 -30.01 -4.60 -9.72
N GLU A 165 -31.22 -4.94 -9.23
CA GLU A 165 -32.42 -5.08 -10.07
C GLU A 165 -32.24 -6.10 -11.23
N ARG A 166 -31.43 -7.15 -11.00
CA ARG A 166 -31.20 -8.24 -11.95
C ARG A 166 -31.68 -9.57 -11.38
N TRP A 167 -32.07 -10.45 -12.29
CA TRP A 167 -32.60 -11.78 -12.05
C TRP A 167 -31.54 -12.87 -12.17
N HIS A 168 -31.97 -14.11 -11.96
CA HIS A 168 -31.11 -15.29 -11.98
C HIS A 168 -30.34 -15.46 -13.30
N ALA A 169 -29.05 -15.70 -13.19
CA ALA A 169 -28.13 -15.92 -14.29
C ALA A 169 -28.12 -14.80 -15.36
N TYR A 170 -28.39 -13.56 -14.95
CA TYR A 170 -28.54 -12.41 -15.83
C TYR A 170 -27.39 -12.23 -16.83
N VAL A 171 -26.17 -12.60 -16.46
CA VAL A 171 -24.95 -12.48 -17.29
C VAL A 171 -25.07 -13.24 -18.61
N LEU A 172 -25.90 -14.29 -18.69
CA LEU A 172 -26.04 -15.12 -19.89
C LEU A 172 -27.00 -14.53 -20.92
N TYR A 173 -27.85 -13.61 -20.53
CA TYR A 173 -28.93 -13.13 -21.41
C TYR A 173 -28.55 -12.00 -22.37
N CYS A 174 -27.37 -11.38 -22.22
CA CYS A 174 -26.77 -10.40 -23.16
C CYS A 174 -27.70 -9.26 -23.63
N LEU A 175 -28.64 -8.80 -22.79
CA LEU A 175 -29.72 -7.91 -23.24
C LEU A 175 -29.55 -6.43 -22.85
N THR A 176 -28.47 -6.05 -22.12
CA THR A 176 -28.29 -4.68 -21.62
C THR A 176 -26.86 -4.17 -21.70
N GLU A 177 -26.68 -2.84 -21.83
CA GLU A 177 -25.38 -2.18 -21.97
C GLU A 177 -24.38 -2.44 -20.81
N ASN A 178 -24.87 -2.68 -19.59
CA ASN A 178 -24.01 -2.90 -18.42
C ASN A 178 -23.33 -4.29 -18.38
N MET A 179 -23.70 -5.22 -19.23
CA MET A 179 -23.13 -6.57 -19.28
C MET A 179 -21.74 -6.61 -19.92
N GLU A 180 -21.37 -5.58 -20.68
CA GLU A 180 -20.02 -5.46 -21.23
C GLU A 180 -18.97 -5.38 -20.13
N GLU A 181 -19.28 -4.71 -19.01
CA GLU A 181 -18.39 -4.63 -17.83
C GLU A 181 -18.21 -5.99 -17.16
N ASP A 182 -19.28 -6.81 -17.08
CA ASP A 182 -19.20 -8.15 -16.50
C ASP A 182 -18.37 -9.08 -17.41
N PHE A 183 -18.56 -9.04 -18.73
CA PHE A 183 -17.72 -9.77 -19.66
C PHE A 183 -16.26 -9.31 -19.66
N GLN A 184 -16.00 -8.01 -19.51
CA GLN A 184 -14.65 -7.49 -19.32
C GLN A 184 -14.03 -8.01 -18.03
N SER A 185 -14.81 -8.12 -16.96
CA SER A 185 -14.38 -8.70 -15.68
C SER A 185 -14.04 -10.20 -15.82
N ILE A 186 -14.85 -10.95 -16.57
CA ILE A 186 -14.58 -12.36 -16.91
C ILE A 186 -13.30 -12.47 -17.73
N ASN A 187 -13.15 -11.71 -18.82
CA ASN A 187 -11.96 -11.73 -19.65
C ASN A 187 -10.69 -11.37 -18.86
N HIS A 188 -10.76 -10.34 -18.02
CA HIS A 188 -9.66 -9.96 -17.15
C HIS A 188 -9.30 -11.09 -16.16
N PHE A 189 -10.30 -11.76 -15.60
CA PHE A 189 -10.07 -12.91 -14.72
C PHE A 189 -9.44 -14.08 -15.48
N LEU A 190 -9.93 -14.41 -16.69
CA LEU A 190 -9.36 -15.44 -17.56
C LEU A 190 -7.89 -15.16 -17.87
N ASP A 191 -7.56 -13.95 -18.31
CA ASP A 191 -6.18 -13.53 -18.58
C ASP A 191 -5.29 -13.70 -17.35
N LYS A 192 -5.83 -13.47 -16.17
CA LYS A 192 -5.10 -13.54 -14.91
C LYS A 192 -4.83 -14.96 -14.45
N VAL A 193 -5.79 -15.88 -14.59
CA VAL A 193 -5.67 -17.26 -14.10
C VAL A 193 -5.08 -18.22 -15.12
N LEU A 194 -5.29 -17.99 -16.42
CA LEU A 194 -4.78 -18.82 -17.51
C LEU A 194 -3.38 -18.42 -17.97
N SER A 195 -2.91 -17.22 -17.61
CA SER A 195 -1.57 -16.78 -18.02
C SER A 195 -0.49 -17.72 -17.50
N PRO A 196 0.45 -18.18 -18.35
CA PRO A 196 1.54 -19.05 -17.92
C PRO A 196 2.39 -18.32 -16.90
N ALA A 197 2.68 -19.00 -15.77
CA ALA A 197 3.50 -18.59 -14.64
C ALA A 197 3.75 -17.06 -14.59
N ARG A 198 2.97 -16.35 -13.76
CA ARG A 198 2.97 -14.89 -13.55
C ARG A 198 4.21 -14.23 -14.18
N SER A 199 4.06 -13.63 -15.36
CA SER A 199 5.08 -12.68 -15.82
C SER A 199 5.18 -11.63 -14.73
N LEU A 200 6.35 -11.54 -14.10
CA LEU A 200 6.58 -10.58 -13.03
C LEU A 200 6.18 -9.20 -13.55
N ARG A 201 5.24 -8.54 -12.87
CA ARG A 201 4.76 -7.22 -13.30
C ARG A 201 5.94 -6.26 -13.36
N TRP A 202 6.06 -5.55 -14.45
CA TRP A 202 6.95 -4.40 -14.54
C TRP A 202 6.13 -3.12 -14.52
N MET A 203 6.66 -2.10 -13.87
CA MET A 203 6.01 -0.81 -13.72
C MET A 203 6.99 0.31 -14.04
N ARG A 204 6.53 1.38 -14.67
CA ARG A 204 7.32 2.60 -14.80
C ARG A 204 7.49 3.23 -13.42
N LEU A 205 8.61 3.92 -13.17
CA LEU A 205 8.73 4.80 -12.02
C LEU A 205 7.67 5.90 -12.16
N ASP A 206 7.03 6.26 -11.04
CA ASP A 206 6.16 7.44 -11.01
C ASP A 206 6.98 8.71 -11.30
N ASN A 207 6.28 9.80 -11.55
CA ASN A 207 6.92 11.05 -11.97
C ASN A 207 7.93 11.55 -10.92
N ALA A 208 7.60 11.48 -9.62
CA ALA A 208 8.49 11.88 -8.54
C ALA A 208 9.68 10.94 -8.36
N ALA A 209 9.50 9.65 -8.58
CA ALA A 209 10.51 8.62 -8.33
C ALA A 209 11.71 8.66 -9.28
N LYS A 210 11.56 9.23 -10.47
CA LYS A 210 12.60 9.23 -11.51
C LYS A 210 13.91 9.91 -11.11
N ILE A 211 13.85 10.85 -10.18
CA ILE A 211 15.03 11.57 -9.71
C ILE A 211 15.94 10.69 -8.83
N TYR A 212 15.37 9.78 -8.04
CA TYR A 212 16.12 9.03 -7.03
C TYR A 212 17.24 8.12 -7.58
N PRO A 213 17.04 7.35 -8.67
CA PRO A 213 18.12 6.58 -9.26
C PRO A 213 19.20 7.43 -9.92
N ALA A 214 18.84 8.63 -10.43
CA ALA A 214 19.77 9.55 -11.09
C ALA A 214 20.60 10.36 -10.09
N ALA A 215 20.02 10.74 -8.96
CA ALA A 215 20.66 11.54 -7.91
C ALA A 215 21.55 10.74 -6.95
N LYS A 216 21.72 9.43 -7.16
CA LYS A 216 22.51 8.57 -6.28
C LYS A 216 23.94 9.07 -6.07
N ARG A 217 24.44 9.00 -4.84
CA ARG A 217 25.84 9.25 -4.47
C ARG A 217 26.42 8.04 -3.74
N ARG A 218 27.75 7.95 -3.62
CA ARG A 218 28.45 6.80 -3.01
C ARG A 218 27.97 6.53 -1.57
N ASN A 219 27.66 7.57 -0.82
CA ASN A 219 27.29 7.48 0.60
C ASN A 219 25.83 7.91 0.86
N TRP A 220 24.99 8.00 -0.17
CA TRP A 220 23.61 8.46 -0.02
C TRP A 220 22.64 7.56 -0.78
N ASN A 221 21.62 7.12 -0.04
CA ASN A 221 20.47 6.40 -0.57
C ASN A 221 19.21 7.05 -0.03
N ASN A 222 18.25 7.24 -0.89
CA ASN A 222 16.97 7.80 -0.49
C ASN A 222 16.05 6.70 0.06
N PHE A 223 16.32 6.26 1.28
CA PHE A 223 15.48 5.35 2.05
C PHE A 223 14.79 6.11 3.18
N PHE A 224 13.57 5.67 3.50
CA PHE A 224 12.90 6.02 4.75
C PHE A 224 12.48 4.74 5.47
N ARG A 225 12.24 4.85 6.77
CA ARG A 225 11.93 3.74 7.65
C ARG A 225 10.66 3.99 8.42
N LEU A 226 9.83 2.96 8.51
CA LEU A 226 8.73 2.85 9.43
C LEU A 226 8.96 1.64 10.32
N SER A 227 8.66 1.74 11.60
CA SER A 227 8.79 0.62 12.51
C SER A 227 7.72 0.62 13.59
N ALA A 228 7.40 -0.58 14.05
CA ALA A 228 6.55 -0.81 15.21
C ALA A 228 7.32 -1.64 16.23
N THR A 229 7.29 -1.21 17.48
CA THR A 229 7.78 -1.97 18.62
C THR A 229 6.60 -2.63 19.30
N LEU A 230 6.65 -3.94 19.39
CA LEU A 230 5.59 -4.76 19.95
C LEU A 230 5.70 -4.89 21.47
N THR A 231 4.70 -5.47 22.09
CA THR A 231 4.71 -5.77 23.53
C THR A 231 5.53 -7.02 23.85
N GLU A 232 5.78 -7.88 22.87
CA GLU A 232 6.54 -9.12 23.00
C GLU A 232 7.60 -9.26 21.90
N PRO A 233 8.61 -10.12 22.12
CA PRO A 233 9.61 -10.43 21.08
C PRO A 233 8.98 -10.93 19.78
N VAL A 234 9.60 -10.54 18.67
CA VAL A 234 9.14 -10.91 17.33
C VAL A 234 9.46 -12.37 17.05
N ASP A 235 8.44 -13.16 16.68
CA ASP A 235 8.64 -14.47 16.08
C ASP A 235 8.97 -14.30 14.59
N VAL A 236 10.22 -14.58 14.24
CA VAL A 236 10.73 -14.38 12.88
C VAL A 236 10.11 -15.36 11.88
N ALA A 237 9.74 -16.57 12.32
CA ALA A 237 9.11 -17.58 11.46
C ALA A 237 7.68 -17.15 11.07
N VAL A 238 6.91 -16.69 12.05
CA VAL A 238 5.57 -16.12 11.82
C VAL A 238 5.65 -14.85 10.97
N LEU A 239 6.62 -13.97 11.25
CA LEU A 239 6.82 -12.77 10.44
C LEU A 239 7.19 -13.10 8.98
N ARG A 240 7.95 -14.17 8.76
CA ARG A 240 8.26 -14.64 7.41
C ARG A 240 7.00 -15.05 6.65
N SER A 241 6.17 -15.85 7.27
CA SER A 241 4.88 -16.28 6.69
C SER A 241 3.97 -15.06 6.42
N ALA A 242 3.85 -14.15 7.38
CA ALA A 242 3.06 -12.93 7.22
C ALA A 242 3.58 -12.04 6.09
N LEU A 243 4.91 -11.93 5.94
CA LEU A 243 5.52 -11.16 4.86
C LEU A 243 5.23 -11.78 3.49
N ASP A 244 5.27 -13.10 3.37
CA ASP A 244 4.96 -13.81 2.13
C ASP A 244 3.50 -13.57 1.68
N VAL A 245 2.55 -13.45 2.62
CA VAL A 245 1.17 -13.05 2.33
C VAL A 245 1.10 -11.56 1.94
N THR A 246 1.71 -10.69 2.75
CA THR A 246 1.62 -9.24 2.56
C THR A 246 2.19 -8.79 1.22
N VAL A 247 3.34 -9.31 0.78
CA VAL A 247 3.94 -8.88 -0.50
C VAL A 247 3.09 -9.24 -1.72
N ARG A 248 2.20 -10.22 -1.62
CA ARG A 248 1.24 -10.54 -2.69
C ARG A 248 0.18 -9.44 -2.82
N ARG A 249 -0.23 -8.84 -1.70
CA ARG A 249 -1.17 -7.72 -1.66
C ARG A 249 -0.54 -6.41 -2.14
N PHE A 250 0.79 -6.27 -2.08
CA PHE A 250 1.53 -5.06 -2.44
C PHE A 250 2.54 -5.29 -3.58
N PRO A 251 2.09 -5.60 -4.81
CA PRO A 251 2.99 -5.91 -5.93
C PRO A 251 3.84 -4.72 -6.38
N SER A 252 3.46 -3.47 -6.02
CA SER A 252 4.24 -2.26 -6.30
C SER A 252 5.40 -2.04 -5.32
N MET A 253 5.44 -2.75 -4.19
CA MET A 253 6.46 -2.55 -3.14
C MET A 253 7.50 -3.69 -3.13
N ALA A 254 7.07 -4.93 -3.37
CA ALA A 254 7.98 -6.07 -3.53
C ALA A 254 8.60 -6.08 -4.93
N VAL A 255 9.45 -5.10 -5.20
CA VAL A 255 10.03 -4.83 -6.52
C VAL A 255 11.53 -4.63 -6.46
N ARG A 256 12.18 -4.78 -7.59
CA ARG A 256 13.58 -4.45 -7.82
C ARG A 256 13.73 -3.39 -8.90
N LEU A 257 14.75 -2.54 -8.78
CA LEU A 257 15.03 -1.51 -9.76
C LEU A 257 15.85 -2.09 -10.92
N ARG A 258 15.32 -1.95 -12.14
CA ARG A 258 15.97 -2.35 -13.38
C ARG A 258 16.35 -1.15 -14.23
N ARG A 259 17.39 -1.32 -15.02
CA ARG A 259 17.88 -0.30 -15.96
C ARG A 259 17.49 -0.71 -17.38
N GLY A 260 16.64 0.08 -18.01
CA GLY A 260 16.37 -0.02 -19.44
C GLY A 260 17.28 0.89 -20.29
N VAL A 261 17.03 0.94 -21.58
CA VAL A 261 17.80 1.79 -22.53
C VAL A 261 17.49 3.27 -22.29
N PHE A 262 16.20 3.60 -22.10
CA PHE A 262 15.75 4.98 -22.00
C PHE A 262 15.31 5.37 -20.58
N TRP A 263 14.85 4.40 -19.75
CA TRP A 263 14.30 4.64 -18.42
C TRP A 263 14.68 3.54 -17.44
N TYR A 264 14.66 3.87 -16.15
CA TYR A 264 14.55 2.85 -15.10
C TYR A 264 13.11 2.37 -15.01
N TYR A 265 12.95 1.12 -14.59
CA TYR A 265 11.63 0.52 -14.32
C TYR A 265 11.71 -0.37 -13.08
N LEU A 266 10.57 -0.61 -12.48
CA LEU A 266 10.40 -1.51 -11.35
C LEU A 266 9.92 -2.86 -11.87
N GLU A 267 10.54 -3.93 -11.42
CA GLU A 267 10.16 -5.29 -11.74
C GLU A 267 9.81 -6.01 -10.45
N GLN A 268 8.64 -6.63 -10.39
CA GLN A 268 8.20 -7.41 -9.23
C GLN A 268 9.20 -8.54 -8.96
N ILE A 269 9.48 -8.81 -7.69
CA ILE A 269 10.30 -9.96 -7.29
C ILE A 269 9.42 -11.20 -7.07
N PRO A 270 9.94 -12.41 -7.39
CA PRO A 270 9.13 -13.64 -7.32
C PRO A 270 8.81 -14.07 -5.89
N GLN A 271 9.62 -13.68 -4.91
CA GLN A 271 9.52 -14.07 -3.51
C GLN A 271 9.69 -12.84 -2.60
N ALA A 272 9.14 -12.91 -1.39
CA ALA A 272 9.35 -11.87 -0.40
C ALA A 272 10.83 -11.72 -0.03
N PRO A 273 11.30 -10.50 0.28
CA PRO A 273 12.70 -10.28 0.69
C PRO A 273 13.01 -11.01 1.99
N ALA A 274 14.29 -11.37 2.16
CA ALA A 274 14.75 -11.96 3.42
C ALA A 274 14.60 -10.97 4.57
N ILE A 275 14.15 -11.46 5.72
CA ILE A 275 14.15 -10.71 6.97
C ILE A 275 15.58 -10.63 7.48
N GLN A 276 16.02 -9.42 7.85
CA GLN A 276 17.38 -9.13 8.31
C GLN A 276 17.38 -8.75 9.78
N SER A 277 18.43 -9.12 10.51
CA SER A 277 18.66 -8.56 11.85
C SER A 277 19.18 -7.15 11.73
N GLU A 278 18.66 -6.22 12.52
CA GLU A 278 19.17 -4.86 12.62
C GLU A 278 20.51 -4.87 13.35
N LYS A 279 21.55 -4.21 12.79
CA LYS A 279 22.91 -4.36 13.29
C LYS A 279 23.47 -3.16 14.05
N SER A 280 23.25 -1.92 13.55
CA SER A 280 23.97 -0.76 14.11
C SER A 280 23.09 0.48 14.28
N CYS A 281 22.58 1.02 13.19
CA CYS A 281 21.78 2.25 13.20
C CYS A 281 20.65 2.14 12.17
N PRO A 282 19.56 2.91 12.37
CA PRO A 282 18.50 2.96 11.38
C PRO A 282 19.01 3.53 10.05
N LEU A 283 18.43 3.07 8.95
CA LEU A 283 18.79 3.52 7.60
C LEU A 283 20.30 3.37 7.30
N ALA A 284 20.93 2.31 7.82
CA ALA A 284 22.32 1.98 7.48
C ALA A 284 22.48 1.93 5.95
N HIS A 285 23.69 2.30 5.50
CA HIS A 285 23.95 2.40 4.06
C HIS A 285 23.59 1.12 3.30
N VAL A 286 22.75 1.26 2.28
CA VAL A 286 22.35 0.16 1.39
C VAL A 286 23.10 0.30 0.07
N PRO A 287 24.00 -0.63 -0.29
CA PRO A 287 24.63 -0.62 -1.61
C PRO A 287 23.56 -0.66 -2.71
N PHE A 288 23.78 0.09 -3.78
CA PHE A 288 22.78 0.19 -4.86
C PHE A 288 22.49 -1.17 -5.54
N ASP A 289 23.42 -2.11 -5.44
CA ASP A 289 23.21 -3.49 -5.92
C ASP A 289 22.15 -4.25 -5.12
N GLN A 290 21.97 -3.90 -3.84
CA GLN A 290 20.85 -4.44 -3.05
C GLN A 290 19.51 -3.89 -3.52
N VAL A 291 19.43 -2.60 -3.87
CA VAL A 291 18.22 -1.98 -4.46
C VAL A 291 17.85 -2.65 -5.79
N ARG A 292 18.86 -3.10 -6.54
CA ARG A 292 18.66 -3.89 -7.76
C ARG A 292 18.16 -5.32 -7.50
N ARG A 293 18.27 -5.81 -6.27
CA ARG A 293 17.70 -7.11 -5.86
C ARG A 293 16.32 -6.94 -5.24
N CYS A 294 16.17 -5.97 -4.35
CA CYS A 294 14.90 -5.59 -3.74
C CYS A 294 14.97 -4.14 -3.25
N ALA A 295 13.94 -3.35 -3.55
CA ALA A 295 13.80 -1.96 -3.11
C ALA A 295 13.14 -1.82 -1.72
N LEU A 296 12.83 -2.94 -1.08
CA LEU A 296 12.21 -3.07 0.24
C LEU A 296 13.12 -3.90 1.15
N ARG A 297 13.28 -3.50 2.42
CA ARG A 297 13.97 -4.28 3.45
C ARG A 297 13.06 -4.45 4.67
N VAL A 298 13.03 -5.64 5.23
CA VAL A 298 12.37 -5.93 6.51
C VAL A 298 13.43 -6.32 7.52
N LEU A 299 13.46 -5.62 8.65
CA LEU A 299 14.44 -5.80 9.70
C LEU A 299 13.75 -6.11 11.03
N VAL A 300 14.43 -6.90 11.86
CA VAL A 300 13.95 -7.25 13.21
C VAL A 300 15.05 -6.93 14.21
N TYR A 301 14.65 -6.34 15.32
CA TYR A 301 15.47 -6.17 16.50
C TYR A 301 14.64 -6.42 17.74
N HIS A 302 14.85 -7.55 18.40
CA HIS A 302 14.13 -8.00 19.60
C HIS A 302 12.60 -7.97 19.41
N ASP A 303 11.91 -6.95 19.88
CA ASP A 303 10.46 -6.73 19.82
C ASP A 303 10.04 -5.75 18.70
N ARG A 304 10.99 -5.28 17.89
CA ARG A 304 10.73 -4.28 16.83
C ARG A 304 10.76 -4.89 15.44
N ILE A 305 9.70 -4.63 14.68
CA ILE A 305 9.63 -4.87 13.24
C ILE A 305 9.83 -3.52 12.55
N ALA A 306 10.80 -3.46 11.63
CA ALA A 306 11.06 -2.27 10.84
C ALA A 306 11.03 -2.58 9.35
N VAL A 307 10.49 -1.64 8.57
CA VAL A 307 10.45 -1.71 7.12
C VAL A 307 11.12 -0.48 6.55
N GLU A 308 12.11 -0.69 5.69
CA GLU A 308 12.83 0.38 5.00
C GLU A 308 12.51 0.34 3.51
N PHE A 309 12.06 1.47 2.98
CA PHE A 309 11.62 1.62 1.60
C PHE A 309 12.60 2.52 0.84
N PHE A 310 13.06 2.05 -0.32
CA PHE A 310 13.65 2.94 -1.30
C PHE A 310 12.57 3.89 -1.82
N HIS A 311 12.75 5.20 -1.64
CA HIS A 311 11.69 6.19 -1.85
C HIS A 311 11.14 6.24 -3.30
N ALA A 312 11.75 5.51 -4.23
CA ALA A 312 11.22 5.35 -5.58
C ALA A 312 10.00 4.43 -5.68
N ILE A 313 9.65 3.66 -4.63
CA ILE A 313 8.54 2.71 -4.69
C ILE A 313 7.27 3.20 -4.02
N THR A 314 7.40 4.03 -2.99
CA THR A 314 6.27 4.53 -2.20
C THR A 314 6.68 5.77 -1.39
N ASP A 315 5.69 6.47 -0.85
CA ASP A 315 5.84 7.55 0.13
C ASP A 315 5.48 7.10 1.56
N GLY A 316 5.52 8.03 2.51
CA GLY A 316 5.22 7.74 3.92
C GLY A 316 3.81 7.17 4.13
N THR A 317 2.81 7.59 3.35
CA THR A 317 1.44 7.09 3.44
C THR A 317 1.36 5.63 2.98
N GLY A 318 1.85 5.32 1.77
CA GLY A 318 1.83 3.96 1.26
C GLY A 318 2.68 3.00 2.10
N GLY A 319 3.86 3.47 2.59
CA GLY A 319 4.69 2.70 3.52
C GLY A 319 3.99 2.40 4.85
N THR A 320 3.22 3.35 5.39
CA THR A 320 2.43 3.15 6.62
C THR A 320 1.34 2.10 6.42
N ILE A 321 0.64 2.14 5.29
CA ILE A 321 -0.39 1.15 4.94
C ILE A 321 0.24 -0.25 4.82
N PHE A 322 1.42 -0.36 4.19
CA PHE A 322 2.16 -1.62 4.11
C PHE A 322 2.53 -2.17 5.51
N LEU A 323 3.14 -1.34 6.37
CA LEU A 323 3.53 -1.76 7.73
C LEU A 323 2.32 -2.21 8.54
N LYS A 324 1.22 -1.46 8.53
CA LYS A 324 -0.01 -1.83 9.23
C LYS A 324 -0.57 -3.17 8.76
N THR A 325 -0.61 -3.39 7.44
CA THR A 325 -1.12 -4.63 6.86
C THR A 325 -0.20 -5.82 7.20
N LEU A 326 1.13 -5.62 7.19
CA LEU A 326 2.09 -6.64 7.62
C LEU A 326 1.93 -6.99 9.10
N LEU A 327 1.76 -5.99 9.96
CA LEU A 327 1.51 -6.20 11.39
C LEU A 327 0.19 -6.92 11.64
N ALA A 328 -0.89 -6.54 10.92
CA ALA A 328 -2.18 -7.21 11.03
C ALA A 328 -2.06 -8.70 10.67
N GLU A 329 -1.39 -9.03 9.56
CA GLU A 329 -1.18 -10.43 9.18
C GLU A 329 -0.32 -11.18 10.19
N TYR A 330 0.75 -10.55 10.68
CA TYR A 330 1.61 -11.13 11.72
C TYR A 330 0.83 -11.46 13.00
N LEU A 331 0.02 -10.51 13.49
CA LEU A 331 -0.76 -10.70 14.71
C LEU A 331 -1.88 -11.74 14.53
N CYS A 332 -2.53 -11.75 13.35
CA CYS A 332 -3.49 -12.80 13.03
C CYS A 332 -2.86 -14.19 13.08
N GLN A 333 -1.69 -14.38 12.48
CA GLN A 333 -1.00 -15.66 12.46
C GLN A 333 -0.43 -16.06 13.83
N LYS A 334 0.09 -15.06 14.61
CA LYS A 334 0.71 -15.35 15.92
C LYS A 334 -0.32 -15.67 16.99
N TYR A 335 -1.44 -14.95 17.01
CA TYR A 335 -2.42 -15.02 18.10
C TYR A 335 -3.78 -15.60 17.69
N GLY A 336 -3.99 -15.93 16.42
CA GLY A 336 -5.27 -16.43 15.91
C GLY A 336 -6.42 -15.41 15.97
N ILE A 337 -6.11 -14.10 16.04
CA ILE A 337 -7.11 -13.04 16.14
C ILE A 337 -7.56 -12.56 14.76
N THR A 338 -8.79 -12.08 14.67
CA THR A 338 -9.31 -11.45 13.46
C THR A 338 -9.10 -9.94 13.53
N ILE A 339 -8.46 -9.36 12.51
CA ILE A 339 -8.23 -7.92 12.40
C ILE A 339 -8.95 -7.42 11.15
N PRO A 340 -9.87 -6.44 11.28
CA PRO A 340 -10.64 -5.90 10.16
C PRO A 340 -9.76 -5.06 9.21
N ALA A 341 -10.21 -4.93 7.96
CA ALA A 341 -9.59 -4.07 6.95
C ALA A 341 -10.08 -2.63 7.13
N GLU A 342 -9.59 -1.96 8.15
CA GLU A 342 -9.92 -0.58 8.50
C GLU A 342 -8.68 0.21 8.95
N ASP A 343 -8.80 1.50 9.19
CA ASP A 343 -7.71 2.39 9.64
C ASP A 343 -6.41 2.27 8.80
N GLY A 344 -6.52 1.93 7.53
CA GLY A 344 -5.40 1.76 6.61
C GLY A 344 -4.74 0.37 6.64
N VAL A 345 -5.35 -0.60 7.30
CA VAL A 345 -5.08 -2.03 7.06
C VAL A 345 -5.87 -2.44 5.83
N LEU A 346 -5.21 -3.00 4.83
CA LEU A 346 -5.88 -3.51 3.62
C LEU A 346 -6.32 -4.97 3.80
N GLY A 347 -7.35 -5.35 3.07
CA GLY A 347 -7.78 -6.76 2.99
C GLY A 347 -6.62 -7.62 2.49
N ARG A 348 -6.05 -8.44 3.39
CA ARG A 348 -4.77 -9.14 3.18
C ARG A 348 -4.82 -10.18 2.07
N LEU A 349 -6.00 -10.70 1.81
CA LEU A 349 -6.25 -11.74 0.79
C LEU A 349 -6.90 -11.17 -0.48
N GLU A 350 -7.26 -9.88 -0.47
CA GLU A 350 -7.82 -9.20 -1.63
C GLU A 350 -6.75 -8.94 -2.69
N GLU A 351 -7.18 -8.92 -3.93
CA GLU A 351 -6.31 -8.48 -5.03
C GLU A 351 -6.09 -6.97 -4.96
N PRO A 352 -4.89 -6.48 -5.33
CA PRO A 352 -4.63 -5.05 -5.38
C PRO A 352 -5.49 -4.38 -6.45
N ASP A 353 -6.09 -3.24 -6.08
CA ASP A 353 -6.82 -2.38 -7.01
C ASP A 353 -5.84 -1.73 -8.01
N GLU A 354 -6.28 -1.53 -9.24
CA GLU A 354 -5.45 -0.87 -10.26
C GLU A 354 -5.13 0.59 -9.88
N GLU A 355 -6.05 1.29 -9.23
CA GLU A 355 -5.84 2.65 -8.73
C GLU A 355 -4.71 2.71 -7.69
N GLU A 356 -4.51 1.65 -6.89
CA GLU A 356 -3.41 1.55 -5.93
C GLU A 356 -2.02 1.53 -6.61
N LEU A 357 -1.97 1.11 -7.87
CA LEU A 357 -0.76 0.98 -8.68
C LEU A 357 -0.53 2.16 -9.63
N GLU A 358 -1.47 3.10 -9.71
CA GLU A 358 -1.46 4.23 -10.65
C GLU A 358 -0.41 5.28 -10.32
N ASP A 359 0.16 5.92 -11.36
CA ASP A 359 0.91 7.17 -11.25
C ASP A 359 -0.06 8.37 -11.30
N SER A 360 -0.60 8.76 -10.15
CA SER A 360 -1.60 9.83 -10.04
C SER A 360 -1.09 11.22 -10.45
N PHE A 361 0.23 11.45 -10.54
CA PHE A 361 0.76 12.68 -11.12
C PHE A 361 0.35 12.86 -12.58
N LEU A 362 0.29 11.77 -13.35
CA LEU A 362 -0.13 11.82 -14.76
C LEU A 362 -1.61 12.13 -14.91
N ARG A 363 -2.44 11.63 -13.98
CA ARG A 363 -3.89 11.84 -13.95
C ARG A 363 -4.25 13.29 -13.64
N TYR A 364 -3.57 13.91 -12.68
CA TYR A 364 -3.90 15.25 -12.19
C TYR A 364 -3.04 16.38 -12.76
N ALA A 365 -2.13 16.12 -13.71
CA ALA A 365 -1.29 17.17 -14.31
C ALA A 365 -2.10 18.13 -15.17
N GLY A 366 -2.05 19.42 -14.83
CA GLY A 366 -2.59 20.52 -15.63
C GLY A 366 -1.58 21.11 -16.60
N ASP A 367 -1.99 22.16 -17.33
CA ASP A 367 -1.15 22.85 -18.34
C ASP A 367 -0.34 24.02 -17.77
N VAL A 368 -0.76 24.58 -16.63
CA VAL A 368 -0.10 25.71 -15.96
C VAL A 368 1.13 25.22 -15.21
N LYS A 369 2.27 25.90 -15.38
CA LYS A 369 3.55 25.53 -14.76
C LYS A 369 4.03 26.62 -13.81
N ALA A 370 4.40 26.23 -12.58
CA ALA A 370 5.04 27.13 -11.62
C ALA A 370 6.53 27.36 -11.94
N SER A 371 7.04 28.55 -11.58
CA SER A 371 8.48 28.83 -11.62
C SER A 371 9.22 28.01 -10.55
N ARG A 372 10.44 27.56 -10.88
CA ARG A 372 11.32 26.80 -9.98
C ARG A 372 12.45 27.62 -9.37
N LYS A 373 12.48 28.95 -9.64
CA LYS A 373 13.54 29.82 -9.10
C LYS A 373 13.26 30.09 -7.62
N GLU A 374 14.16 29.66 -6.77
CA GLU A 374 14.14 29.89 -5.32
C GLU A 374 15.53 30.32 -4.84
N ALA A 375 15.59 31.13 -3.78
CA ALA A 375 16.86 31.52 -3.16
C ALA A 375 17.53 30.32 -2.49
N THR A 376 18.86 30.31 -2.48
CA THR A 376 19.66 29.27 -1.82
C THR A 376 19.51 29.37 -0.30
N ALA A 377 19.18 28.26 0.35
CA ALA A 377 19.06 28.15 1.81
C ALA A 377 20.42 28.07 2.51
N TYR A 378 20.41 28.27 3.81
CA TYR A 378 21.56 27.94 4.68
C TYR A 378 21.82 26.43 4.66
N HIS A 379 23.08 26.04 4.56
CA HIS A 379 23.50 24.64 4.61
C HIS A 379 24.26 24.36 5.91
N LEU A 380 23.70 23.47 6.69
CA LEU A 380 24.36 22.89 7.85
C LEU A 380 25.60 22.11 7.41
N SER A 381 26.69 22.21 8.15
CA SER A 381 27.93 21.47 7.90
C SER A 381 28.48 20.93 9.21
N GLY A 382 29.26 19.88 9.13
CA GLY A 382 29.90 19.24 10.28
C GLY A 382 30.86 18.13 9.84
N THR A 383 31.43 17.43 10.80
CA THR A 383 32.36 16.33 10.62
C THR A 383 31.57 15.04 10.31
N PRO A 384 31.73 14.44 9.12
CA PRO A 384 31.02 13.20 8.78
C PRO A 384 31.29 12.07 9.78
N GLU A 385 30.26 11.29 10.10
CA GLU A 385 30.43 10.07 10.87
C GLU A 385 31.18 9.00 10.08
N PRO A 386 32.09 8.25 10.73
CA PRO A 386 32.76 7.13 10.09
C PRO A 386 31.75 6.02 9.75
N ASP A 387 32.10 5.21 8.74
CA ASP A 387 31.36 4.01 8.31
C ASP A 387 29.87 4.26 7.92
N GLY A 388 29.51 5.53 7.68
CA GLY A 388 28.13 5.91 7.35
C GLY A 388 27.15 5.73 8.52
N PHE A 389 27.64 5.73 9.75
CA PHE A 389 26.81 5.71 10.95
C PHE A 389 25.85 6.90 10.96
N LYS A 390 24.66 6.69 11.49
CA LYS A 390 23.65 7.73 11.62
C LYS A 390 23.25 7.85 13.07
N ASN A 391 23.46 9.05 13.61
CA ASN A 391 22.97 9.42 14.92
C ASN A 391 21.47 9.68 14.83
N LEU A 392 20.72 9.12 15.75
CA LEU A 392 19.27 9.32 15.90
C LEU A 392 19.01 9.85 17.30
N VAL A 393 18.34 10.98 17.38
CA VAL A 393 17.77 11.52 18.60
C VAL A 393 16.26 11.52 18.45
N THR A 394 15.56 10.83 19.34
CA THR A 394 14.11 10.82 19.39
C THR A 394 13.64 11.68 20.56
N LEU A 395 12.88 12.72 20.26
CA LEU A 395 12.21 13.55 21.23
C LEU A 395 10.76 13.07 21.36
N MET A 396 10.35 12.72 22.56
CA MET A 396 9.01 12.24 22.87
C MET A 396 8.23 13.34 23.60
N VAL A 397 7.10 13.74 23.02
CA VAL A 397 6.26 14.81 23.56
C VAL A 397 4.81 14.34 23.60
N PRO A 398 4.05 14.58 24.69
CA PRO A 398 2.62 14.30 24.70
C PRO A 398 1.91 15.05 23.56
N THR A 399 1.12 14.33 22.77
CA THR A 399 0.44 14.90 21.59
C THR A 399 -0.48 16.05 21.97
N GLU A 400 -1.14 15.97 23.14
CA GLU A 400 -2.04 17.01 23.62
C GLU A 400 -1.29 18.31 23.97
N ALA A 401 -0.11 18.19 24.60
CA ALA A 401 0.72 19.35 24.89
C ALA A 401 1.15 20.07 23.58
N LEU A 402 1.54 19.31 22.56
CA LEU A 402 1.84 19.87 21.23
C LEU A 402 0.64 20.56 20.59
N ARG A 403 -0.56 19.98 20.69
CA ARG A 403 -1.79 20.56 20.16
C ARG A 403 -2.17 21.86 20.88
N SER A 404 -2.08 21.88 22.21
CA SER A 404 -2.37 23.08 23.00
C SER A 404 -1.41 24.20 22.66
N CYS A 405 -0.11 23.93 22.64
CA CYS A 405 0.92 24.92 22.27
C CYS A 405 0.72 25.44 20.84
N ALA A 406 0.42 24.56 19.88
CA ALA A 406 0.14 24.96 18.51
C ALA A 406 -1.09 25.86 18.41
N LYS A 407 -2.15 25.55 19.16
CA LYS A 407 -3.38 26.34 19.22
C LYS A 407 -3.12 27.74 19.81
N GLU A 408 -2.31 27.84 20.87
CA GLU A 408 -1.89 29.11 21.49
C GLU A 408 -1.09 29.99 20.53
N CYS A 409 -0.30 29.37 19.65
CA CYS A 409 0.45 30.03 18.60
C CYS A 409 -0.39 30.32 17.32
N GLY A 410 -1.65 29.83 17.25
CA GLY A 410 -2.51 29.99 16.08
C GLY A 410 -2.07 29.18 14.85
N VAL A 411 -1.39 28.05 15.04
CA VAL A 411 -0.81 27.22 13.97
C VAL A 411 -1.13 25.76 14.14
N THR A 412 -0.86 24.93 13.14
CA THR A 412 -0.93 23.47 13.24
C THR A 412 0.32 22.90 13.91
N VAL A 413 0.24 21.66 14.41
CA VAL A 413 1.41 20.97 15.01
C VAL A 413 2.60 20.89 14.04
N THR A 414 2.35 20.67 12.76
CA THR A 414 3.41 20.63 11.74
C THR A 414 4.06 22.00 11.56
N GLU A 415 3.28 23.07 11.56
CA GLU A 415 3.76 24.44 11.46
C GLU A 415 4.53 24.87 12.72
N LEU A 416 4.05 24.48 13.91
CA LEU A 416 4.75 24.71 15.19
C LEU A 416 6.13 24.06 15.16
N LEU A 417 6.22 22.79 14.81
CA LEU A 417 7.50 22.05 14.78
C LEU A 417 8.43 22.59 13.71
N ALA A 418 7.90 23.01 12.56
CA ALA A 418 8.68 23.66 11.51
C ALA A 418 9.23 25.02 12.00
N ALA A 419 8.42 25.85 12.66
CA ALA A 419 8.84 27.11 13.25
C ALA A 419 9.92 26.92 14.33
N ALA A 420 9.75 25.93 15.21
CA ALA A 420 10.74 25.59 16.23
C ALA A 420 12.07 25.12 15.61
N MET A 421 12.02 24.31 14.56
CA MET A 421 13.20 23.89 13.82
C MET A 421 13.88 25.07 13.10
N MET A 422 13.10 25.97 12.51
CA MET A 422 13.64 27.19 11.85
C MET A 422 14.34 28.10 12.88
N GLN A 423 13.76 28.27 14.08
CA GLN A 423 14.39 29.03 15.14
C GLN A 423 15.70 28.38 15.64
N ALA A 424 15.71 27.04 15.76
CA ALA A 424 16.92 26.29 16.12
C ALA A 424 18.05 26.47 15.08
N ILE A 425 17.70 26.41 13.79
CA ILE A 425 18.66 26.64 12.71
C ILE A 425 19.17 28.10 12.69
N ASP A 426 18.30 29.06 12.94
CA ASP A 426 18.69 30.49 12.99
C ASP A 426 19.65 30.75 14.13
N ARG A 427 19.39 30.21 15.34
CA ARG A 427 20.31 30.27 16.50
C ARG A 427 21.66 29.68 16.14
N LEU A 428 21.68 28.46 15.60
CA LEU A 428 22.91 27.77 15.20
C LEU A 428 23.67 28.55 14.12
N GLN A 429 22.96 29.15 13.15
CA GLN A 429 23.58 30.00 12.13
C GLN A 429 24.17 31.27 12.75
N ALA A 430 23.48 31.88 13.74
CA ALA A 430 23.94 33.08 14.42
C ALA A 430 25.24 32.86 15.20
N GLU A 431 25.40 31.70 15.78
CA GLU A 431 26.65 31.29 16.50
C GLU A 431 27.81 31.08 15.52
N LYS A 432 27.55 30.41 14.36
CA LYS A 432 28.57 30.08 13.37
C LYS A 432 28.90 31.25 12.43
N GLU A 433 27.96 32.16 12.19
CA GLU A 433 28.14 33.35 11.36
C GLU A 433 27.61 34.60 12.10
N PRO A 434 28.47 35.25 12.89
CA PRO A 434 28.11 36.45 13.66
C PRO A 434 27.70 37.62 12.77
N ARG A 435 28.28 37.74 11.54
CA ARG A 435 27.96 38.83 10.63
C ARG A 435 26.62 38.58 9.94
N ARG A 436 25.58 39.33 10.32
CA ARG A 436 24.22 39.18 9.79
C ARG A 436 24.16 39.27 8.24
N SER A 437 24.92 40.13 7.62
CA SER A 437 24.96 40.30 6.16
C SER A 437 25.43 39.03 5.40
N HIS A 438 26.17 38.13 6.06
CA HIS A 438 26.67 36.89 5.50
C HIS A 438 25.70 35.72 5.71
N ARG A 439 24.71 35.88 6.58
CA ARG A 439 23.70 34.83 6.84
C ARG A 439 22.87 34.55 5.60
N LYS A 440 22.31 33.36 5.54
CA LYS A 440 21.46 32.90 4.43
C LYS A 440 20.05 32.62 4.93
N PRO A 441 19.04 32.66 4.05
CA PRO A 441 17.69 32.30 4.42
C PRO A 441 17.61 30.91 5.07
N VAL A 442 16.86 30.81 6.15
CA VAL A 442 16.53 29.55 6.83
C VAL A 442 15.24 29.01 6.23
N LYS A 443 15.31 27.79 5.71
CA LYS A 443 14.20 27.14 5.00
C LYS A 443 14.04 25.72 5.46
N VAL A 444 12.82 25.31 5.77
CA VAL A 444 12.48 23.92 6.11
C VAL A 444 11.57 23.35 5.03
N LEU A 445 11.92 22.20 4.47
CA LEU A 445 11.08 21.49 3.49
C LEU A 445 10.03 20.67 4.23
N ILE A 446 8.77 20.94 3.96
CA ILE A 446 7.62 20.22 4.53
C ILE A 446 6.92 19.44 3.40
N PRO A 447 6.98 18.11 3.39
CA PRO A 447 6.23 17.31 2.46
C PRO A 447 4.72 17.46 2.66
N VAL A 448 3.97 17.48 1.56
CA VAL A 448 2.52 17.57 1.53
C VAL A 448 1.96 16.32 0.85
N ASN A 449 1.07 15.60 1.55
CA ASN A 449 0.35 14.47 0.97
C ASN A 449 -0.72 14.97 0.00
N LEU A 450 -0.50 14.77 -1.28
CA LEU A 450 -1.42 15.22 -2.32
C LEU A 450 -2.77 14.50 -2.34
N ARG A 451 -2.88 13.33 -1.69
CA ARG A 451 -4.16 12.60 -1.57
C ARG A 451 -5.22 13.40 -0.79
N ASN A 452 -4.78 14.35 0.04
CA ASN A 452 -5.69 15.26 0.74
C ASN A 452 -6.30 16.34 -0.19
N LEU A 453 -5.68 16.61 -1.33
CA LEU A 453 -6.10 17.61 -2.32
C LEU A 453 -6.69 16.98 -3.58
N PHE A 454 -6.27 15.77 -3.91
CA PHE A 454 -6.63 15.03 -5.12
C PHE A 454 -7.02 13.61 -4.74
N PRO A 455 -8.32 13.24 -4.79
CA PRO A 455 -8.78 11.91 -4.40
C PRO A 455 -8.12 10.81 -5.22
N THR A 456 -7.41 9.89 -4.55
CA THR A 456 -6.79 8.72 -5.15
C THR A 456 -6.45 7.68 -4.09
N ARG A 457 -6.47 6.41 -4.46
CA ARG A 457 -6.10 5.27 -3.62
C ARG A 457 -4.66 4.80 -3.87
N THR A 458 -3.89 5.51 -4.71
CA THR A 458 -2.52 5.09 -5.07
C THR A 458 -1.65 4.87 -3.82
N LEU A 459 -0.92 3.76 -3.81
CA LEU A 459 0.08 3.42 -2.78
C LEU A 459 1.50 3.84 -3.19
N ARG A 460 1.64 4.42 -4.39
CA ARG A 460 2.90 4.94 -4.92
C ARG A 460 3.16 6.36 -4.42
N ASN A 461 4.28 6.96 -4.83
CA ASN A 461 4.55 8.35 -4.44
C ASN A 461 3.48 9.29 -5.01
N PHE A 462 2.82 10.02 -4.12
CA PHE A 462 1.94 11.11 -4.48
C PHE A 462 2.04 12.23 -3.44
N ALA A 463 3.22 12.83 -3.35
CA ALA A 463 3.55 13.91 -2.44
C ALA A 463 4.24 15.06 -3.17
N SER A 464 4.04 16.27 -2.69
CA SER A 464 4.76 17.48 -3.08
C SER A 464 5.40 18.10 -1.83
N TYR A 465 5.87 19.33 -1.90
CA TYR A 465 6.47 20.00 -0.75
C TYR A 465 6.21 21.51 -0.76
N ILE A 466 6.30 22.10 0.43
CA ILE A 466 6.31 23.54 0.67
C ILE A 466 7.57 23.86 1.44
N THR A 467 8.17 25.02 1.16
CA THR A 467 9.41 25.50 1.81
C THR A 467 9.17 26.87 2.43
N PRO A 468 8.58 26.96 3.65
CA PRO A 468 8.55 28.20 4.39
C PRO A 468 9.97 28.69 4.68
N GLU A 469 10.15 30.02 4.70
CA GLU A 469 11.45 30.67 4.87
C GLU A 469 11.38 31.88 5.76
N ILE A 470 12.48 32.15 6.48
CA ILE A 470 12.81 33.44 7.07
C ILE A 470 14.20 33.88 6.59
N ASP A 471 14.42 35.17 6.48
CA ASP A 471 15.73 35.74 6.11
C ASP A 471 16.35 36.49 7.28
N PRO A 472 17.31 35.90 8.00
CA PRO A 472 17.94 36.49 9.19
C PRO A 472 18.66 37.82 8.91
N ARG A 473 18.90 38.18 7.63
CA ARG A 473 19.48 39.45 7.25
C ARG A 473 18.52 40.63 7.48
N MET A 474 17.21 40.36 7.51
CA MET A 474 16.17 41.37 7.70
C MET A 474 15.97 41.76 9.19
N GLY A 475 16.48 41.00 10.13
CA GLY A 475 16.32 41.24 11.57
C GLY A 475 16.26 39.95 12.37
N ASP A 476 16.06 40.12 13.66
CA ASP A 476 15.79 39.00 14.57
C ASP A 476 14.28 38.75 14.58
N PHE A 477 13.88 37.50 14.37
CA PHE A 477 12.49 37.10 14.36
C PHE A 477 12.10 36.52 15.71
N THR A 478 11.00 36.96 16.26
CA THR A 478 10.36 36.29 17.41
C THR A 478 9.77 34.97 16.98
N PHE A 479 9.58 34.04 17.91
CA PHE A 479 8.96 32.76 17.59
C PHE A 479 7.56 32.90 16.94
N ARG A 480 6.77 33.89 17.39
CA ARG A 480 5.44 34.15 16.80
C ARG A 480 5.52 34.64 15.36
N GLU A 481 6.50 35.48 15.02
CA GLU A 481 6.73 35.90 13.63
C GLU A 481 7.15 34.75 12.73
N ILE A 482 7.99 33.83 13.25
CA ILE A 482 8.36 32.61 12.53
C ILE A 482 7.11 31.71 12.30
N CYS A 483 6.27 31.52 13.33
CA CYS A 483 5.01 30.81 13.20
C CYS A 483 4.09 31.42 12.13
N ALA A 484 3.95 32.75 12.14
CA ALA A 484 3.15 33.47 11.15
C ALA A 484 3.71 33.30 9.73
N ALA A 485 5.03 33.39 9.54
CA ALA A 485 5.67 33.19 8.24
C ALA A 485 5.42 31.76 7.69
N VAL A 486 5.55 30.74 8.55
CA VAL A 486 5.27 29.34 8.21
C VAL A 486 3.79 29.17 7.85
N HIS A 487 2.87 29.67 8.69
CA HIS A 487 1.43 29.53 8.52
C HIS A 487 0.95 30.18 7.21
N HIS A 488 1.36 31.42 6.95
CA HIS A 488 0.99 32.10 5.71
C HIS A 488 1.53 31.39 4.47
N ARG A 489 2.77 30.92 4.51
CA ARG A 489 3.36 30.19 3.39
C ARG A 489 2.62 28.88 3.12
N MET A 490 2.30 28.13 4.19
CA MET A 490 1.51 26.90 4.09
C MET A 490 0.12 27.18 3.53
N GLY A 491 -0.58 28.20 4.03
CA GLY A 491 -1.92 28.56 3.54
C GLY A 491 -1.95 28.97 2.07
N LEU A 492 -0.94 29.73 1.61
CA LEU A 492 -0.85 30.17 0.22
C LEU A 492 -0.52 29.05 -0.76
N GLU A 493 0.27 28.05 -0.37
CA GLU A 493 0.75 27.03 -1.28
C GLU A 493 0.01 25.68 -1.17
N ASN A 494 -0.59 25.38 0.00
CA ASN A 494 -1.29 24.10 0.22
C ASN A 494 -2.71 24.12 -0.35
N ASN A 495 -2.81 24.27 -1.66
CA ASN A 495 -4.07 24.21 -2.39
C ASN A 495 -3.91 23.48 -3.73
N PRO A 496 -5.02 22.97 -4.33
CA PRO A 496 -4.97 22.17 -5.54
C PRO A 496 -4.29 22.90 -6.72
N HIS A 497 -4.58 24.19 -6.93
CA HIS A 497 -4.06 24.96 -8.07
C HIS A 497 -2.53 25.10 -8.02
N THR A 498 -2.00 25.51 -6.86
CA THR A 498 -0.56 25.70 -6.69
C THR A 498 0.19 24.36 -6.75
N MET A 499 -0.35 23.32 -6.10
CA MET A 499 0.27 21.99 -6.12
C MET A 499 0.24 21.37 -7.51
N GLN A 500 -0.87 21.49 -8.23
CA GLN A 500 -0.97 21.04 -9.62
C GLN A 500 0.06 21.73 -10.52
N ALA A 501 0.19 23.07 -10.42
CA ALA A 501 1.18 23.83 -11.19
C ALA A 501 2.63 23.42 -10.88
N LYS A 502 2.94 23.05 -9.62
CA LYS A 502 4.27 22.56 -9.22
C LYS A 502 4.63 21.23 -9.90
N PHE A 503 3.74 20.25 -9.88
CA PHE A 503 4.06 18.96 -10.50
C PHE A 503 3.80 18.91 -12.01
N ALA A 504 2.95 19.77 -12.57
CA ALA A 504 2.71 19.87 -14.01
C ALA A 504 4.02 20.15 -14.79
N ALA A 505 4.92 20.95 -14.24
CA ALA A 505 6.23 21.20 -14.83
C ALA A 505 7.10 19.93 -14.94
N ASN A 506 6.98 19.00 -13.99
CA ASN A 506 7.68 17.72 -14.01
C ASN A 506 7.06 16.77 -15.05
N VAL A 507 5.74 16.67 -15.08
CA VAL A 507 4.99 15.84 -16.04
C VAL A 507 5.20 16.34 -17.48
N ALA A 508 5.21 17.64 -17.71
CA ALA A 508 5.48 18.22 -19.04
C ALA A 508 6.87 17.83 -19.55
N SER A 509 7.87 17.79 -18.68
CA SER A 509 9.21 17.31 -19.04
C SER A 509 9.20 15.84 -19.48
N GLU A 510 8.36 15.00 -18.87
CA GLU A 510 8.20 13.60 -19.23
C GLU A 510 7.50 13.39 -20.57
N ARG A 511 6.53 14.27 -20.89
CA ARG A 511 5.80 14.23 -22.17
C ARG A 511 6.64 14.69 -23.37
N SER A 512 7.79 15.34 -23.15
CA SER A 512 8.68 15.81 -24.21
C SER A 512 9.18 14.67 -25.10
N PRO A 513 8.96 14.72 -26.44
CA PRO A 513 9.43 13.68 -27.37
C PRO A 513 10.96 13.52 -27.33
N VAL A 514 11.70 14.61 -27.21
CA VAL A 514 13.17 14.61 -27.13
C VAL A 514 13.65 13.85 -25.91
N LEU A 515 13.03 14.10 -24.74
CA LEU A 515 13.38 13.40 -23.51
C LEU A 515 12.95 11.93 -23.55
N ARG A 516 11.94 11.53 -24.32
CA ARG A 516 11.53 10.13 -24.44
C ARG A 516 12.58 9.28 -25.14
N VAL A 517 13.19 9.76 -26.20
CA VAL A 517 14.17 9.02 -27.02
C VAL A 517 15.62 9.20 -26.55
N MET A 518 15.88 10.12 -25.64
CA MET A 518 17.23 10.37 -25.11
C MET A 518 17.74 9.15 -24.32
N PRO A 519 18.95 8.65 -24.57
CA PRO A 519 19.55 7.56 -23.81
C PRO A 519 19.63 7.83 -22.30
N LEU A 520 19.45 6.78 -21.48
CA LEU A 520 19.37 6.90 -20.03
C LEU A 520 20.63 7.52 -19.39
N PHE A 521 21.82 7.26 -19.93
CA PHE A 521 23.06 7.82 -19.37
C PHE A 521 23.11 9.35 -19.52
N VAL A 522 22.62 9.90 -20.64
CA VAL A 522 22.51 11.37 -20.87
C VAL A 522 21.49 11.97 -19.93
N LYS A 523 20.31 11.31 -19.78
CA LYS A 523 19.29 11.76 -18.84
C LYS A 523 19.80 11.79 -17.39
N ASN A 524 20.54 10.76 -16.98
CA ASN A 524 21.09 10.70 -15.62
C ASN A 524 22.07 11.84 -15.37
N LEU A 525 22.92 12.17 -16.35
CA LEU A 525 23.83 13.31 -16.22
C LEU A 525 23.08 14.62 -16.11
N ALA A 526 22.11 14.87 -17.01
CA ALA A 526 21.28 16.09 -16.98
C ALA A 526 20.47 16.19 -15.67
N MET A 527 19.80 15.11 -15.27
CA MET A 527 19.02 15.09 -14.03
C MET A 527 19.89 15.31 -12.78
N LYS A 528 21.11 14.72 -12.77
CA LYS A 528 22.05 14.93 -11.68
C LYS A 528 22.50 16.40 -11.60
N LEU A 529 22.86 17.02 -12.73
CA LEU A 529 23.25 18.44 -12.76
C LEU A 529 22.10 19.36 -12.30
N VAL A 530 20.87 19.10 -12.74
CA VAL A 530 19.69 19.84 -12.30
C VAL A 530 19.43 19.62 -10.80
N PHE A 531 19.55 18.39 -10.32
CA PHE A 531 19.37 18.09 -8.91
C PHE A 531 20.43 18.77 -8.04
N ASP A 532 21.71 18.69 -8.41
CA ASP A 532 22.82 19.33 -7.70
C ASP A 532 22.72 20.87 -7.72
N ALA A 533 22.21 21.44 -8.82
CA ALA A 533 22.09 22.90 -8.97
C ALA A 533 20.84 23.48 -8.29
N VAL A 534 19.73 22.77 -8.33
CA VAL A 534 18.41 23.31 -7.94
C VAL A 534 17.78 22.52 -6.78
N GLY A 535 17.93 21.19 -6.75
CA GLY A 535 17.16 20.34 -5.83
C GLY A 535 17.60 20.46 -4.37
N GLU A 536 18.90 20.38 -4.11
CA GLU A 536 19.45 20.30 -2.75
C GLU A 536 19.69 21.66 -2.08
N ARG A 537 19.70 22.74 -2.87
CA ARG A 537 19.98 24.09 -2.35
C ARG A 537 18.75 24.82 -1.81
N LYS A 538 17.59 24.17 -1.84
CA LYS A 538 16.30 24.79 -1.53
C LYS A 538 15.92 24.77 -0.05
N SER A 539 16.50 23.90 0.75
CA SER A 539 16.15 23.77 2.16
C SER A 539 17.35 23.40 3.02
N CYS A 540 17.29 23.78 4.30
CA CYS A 540 18.27 23.40 5.31
C CYS A 540 18.13 21.91 5.70
N LEU A 541 16.89 21.45 5.82
CA LEU A 541 16.54 20.06 6.07
C LEU A 541 15.08 19.78 5.65
N CYS A 542 14.70 18.50 5.68
CA CYS A 542 13.31 18.05 5.53
C CYS A 542 12.71 17.74 6.90
N LEU A 543 11.50 18.27 7.18
CA LEU A 543 10.66 17.93 8.32
C LEU A 543 9.39 17.28 7.81
N SER A 544 9.28 15.97 7.99
CA SER A 544 8.14 15.17 7.51
C SER A 544 7.28 14.71 8.68
N ASN A 545 5.99 15.08 8.67
CA ASN A 545 5.05 14.68 9.71
C ASN A 545 3.94 13.79 9.12
N LEU A 546 3.88 12.53 9.56
CA LEU A 546 2.82 11.59 9.20
C LEU A 546 1.53 11.79 10.02
N GLY A 547 1.60 12.62 11.07
CA GLY A 547 0.47 12.82 11.98
C GLY A 547 0.21 11.65 12.92
N SER A 548 -1.03 11.52 13.35
CA SER A 548 -1.46 10.45 14.27
C SER A 548 -1.78 9.18 13.48
N VAL A 549 -1.05 8.11 13.79
CA VAL A 549 -1.34 6.78 13.26
C VAL A 549 -2.49 6.17 14.06
N ARG A 550 -3.48 5.63 13.35
CA ARG A 550 -4.53 4.80 13.93
C ARG A 550 -4.31 3.36 13.54
N LEU A 551 -4.63 2.44 14.42
CA LEU A 551 -4.67 1.01 14.17
C LEU A 551 -6.04 0.49 14.55
N PRO A 552 -6.55 -0.57 13.91
CA PRO A 552 -7.72 -1.29 14.39
C PRO A 552 -7.61 -1.61 15.88
N GLU A 553 -8.72 -1.53 16.59
CA GLU A 553 -8.75 -1.72 18.05
C GLU A 553 -8.13 -3.05 18.47
N ALA A 554 -8.34 -4.10 17.69
CA ALA A 554 -7.76 -5.42 17.90
C ALA A 554 -6.22 -5.46 17.82
N MET A 555 -5.57 -4.49 17.18
CA MET A 555 -4.11 -4.41 17.06
C MET A 555 -3.46 -3.54 18.14
N ALA A 556 -4.17 -2.53 18.63
CA ALA A 556 -3.61 -1.52 19.53
C ALA A 556 -2.91 -2.09 20.78
N PRO A 557 -3.43 -3.14 21.46
CA PRO A 557 -2.81 -3.72 22.65
C PRO A 557 -1.42 -4.35 22.40
N TYR A 558 -1.14 -4.74 21.16
CA TYR A 558 0.11 -5.42 20.80
C TYR A 558 1.22 -4.48 20.33
N VAL A 559 0.90 -3.19 20.09
CA VAL A 559 1.85 -2.20 19.56
C VAL A 559 2.15 -1.15 20.62
N ARG A 560 3.37 -1.20 21.17
CA ARG A 560 3.83 -0.27 22.21
C ARG A 560 4.27 1.08 21.65
N ARG A 561 4.92 1.08 20.47
CA ARG A 561 5.49 2.29 19.86
C ARG A 561 5.51 2.17 18.35
N MET A 562 5.34 3.31 17.67
CA MET A 562 5.59 3.43 16.23
C MET A 562 6.60 4.55 15.96
N ASP A 563 7.52 4.32 15.03
CA ASP A 563 8.53 5.30 14.63
C ASP A 563 8.51 5.50 13.11
N PHE A 564 8.79 6.74 12.74
CA PHE A 564 9.02 7.15 11.37
C PHE A 564 10.36 7.88 11.27
N ILE A 565 11.24 7.44 10.39
CA ILE A 565 12.57 8.01 10.22
C ILE A 565 12.80 8.23 8.73
N ILE A 566 13.13 9.46 8.33
CA ILE A 566 13.56 9.79 6.96
C ILE A 566 15.08 9.77 6.87
N GLY A 567 15.62 9.52 5.68
CA GLY A 567 17.06 9.66 5.44
C GLY A 567 17.50 11.12 5.43
N VAL A 568 18.79 11.35 5.68
CA VAL A 568 19.39 12.67 5.45
C VAL A 568 19.40 12.99 3.95
N GLN A 569 19.38 14.25 3.59
CA GLN A 569 19.56 14.68 2.20
C GLN A 569 21.04 14.67 1.82
N ALA A 570 21.36 14.60 0.52
CA ALA A 570 22.74 14.51 0.09
C ALA A 570 23.59 15.76 0.41
N ALA A 571 22.96 16.95 0.46
CA ALA A 571 23.61 18.21 0.83
C ALA A 571 23.19 18.75 2.20
N ALA A 572 22.24 18.10 2.89
CA ALA A 572 21.81 18.48 4.22
C ALA A 572 22.01 17.28 5.18
N PRO A 573 22.93 17.39 6.15
CA PRO A 573 23.30 16.27 7.02
C PRO A 573 22.25 15.90 8.05
N HIS A 574 21.13 16.61 8.10
CA HIS A 574 20.04 16.40 9.06
C HIS A 574 18.72 16.07 8.36
N GLY A 575 17.86 15.34 9.05
CA GLY A 575 16.47 15.10 8.72
C GLY A 575 15.62 15.00 9.98
N CYS A 576 14.36 15.38 9.89
CA CYS A 576 13.41 15.29 11.00
C CYS A 576 12.13 14.62 10.53
N ALA A 577 11.69 13.59 11.24
CA ALA A 577 10.45 12.88 10.95
C ALA A 577 9.60 12.75 12.20
N VAL A 578 8.29 12.89 12.06
CA VAL A 578 7.35 12.90 13.18
C VAL A 578 6.23 11.90 12.91
N VAL A 579 5.90 11.15 13.95
CA VAL A 579 4.71 10.29 13.98
C VAL A 579 4.14 10.30 15.40
N SER A 580 2.82 10.29 15.51
CA SER A 580 2.15 10.21 16.80
C SER A 580 1.46 8.86 16.95
N TRP A 581 1.66 8.21 18.09
CA TRP A 581 1.02 6.96 18.46
C TRP A 581 0.66 6.98 19.95
N ASN A 582 -0.55 6.53 20.27
CA ASN A 582 -1.04 6.36 21.65
C ASN A 582 -0.75 7.57 22.55
N GLY A 583 -1.12 8.77 22.10
CA GLY A 583 -0.96 10.01 22.88
C GLY A 583 0.44 10.61 22.93
N THR A 584 1.45 9.97 22.32
CA THR A 584 2.83 10.45 22.27
C THR A 584 3.24 10.75 20.83
N ALA A 585 3.84 11.92 20.62
CA ALA A 585 4.52 12.27 19.38
C ALA A 585 6.00 11.88 19.49
N TYR A 586 6.47 11.07 18.55
CA TYR A 586 7.87 10.67 18.38
C TYR A 586 8.49 11.52 17.28
N ILE A 587 9.37 12.43 17.67
CA ILE A 587 10.07 13.35 16.78
C ILE A 587 11.49 12.81 16.60
N ASN A 588 11.74 12.21 15.45
CA ASN A 588 12.98 11.51 15.13
C ASN A 588 13.91 12.43 14.33
N CYS A 589 14.94 12.97 14.98
CA CYS A 589 15.99 13.75 14.36
C CYS A 589 17.17 12.84 14.02
N ILE A 590 17.51 12.75 12.74
CA ILE A 590 18.61 11.93 12.22
C ILE A 590 19.70 12.82 11.63
N ARG A 591 20.97 12.49 11.88
CA ARG A 591 22.12 13.15 11.28
C ARG A 591 23.22 12.16 10.89
N ASN A 592 24.07 12.54 9.93
CA ASN A 592 25.27 11.79 9.52
C ASN A 592 26.58 12.52 9.84
N ILE A 593 26.52 13.49 10.73
CA ILE A 593 27.66 14.23 11.28
C ILE A 593 27.72 14.03 12.80
N ARG A 594 28.87 14.34 13.40
CA ARG A 594 29.12 14.13 14.84
C ARG A 594 28.43 15.16 15.71
N GLU A 595 28.36 16.39 15.25
CA GLU A 595 27.91 17.56 16.02
C GLU A 595 26.39 17.50 16.28
N PRO A 596 25.92 17.48 17.55
CA PRO A 596 24.50 17.39 17.92
C PRO A 596 23.85 18.76 18.14
N GLU A 597 24.49 19.85 17.71
CA GLU A 597 24.12 21.22 18.06
C GLU A 597 22.69 21.58 17.61
N LEU A 598 22.27 21.10 16.42
CA LEU A 598 20.93 21.39 15.91
C LEU A 598 19.86 20.74 16.80
N GLU A 599 20.04 19.47 17.15
CA GLU A 599 19.10 18.75 18.01
C GLU A 599 19.04 19.37 19.41
N LEU A 600 20.16 19.87 19.91
CA LEU A 600 20.22 20.59 21.19
C LEU A 600 19.43 21.90 21.14
N HIS A 601 19.66 22.73 20.13
CA HIS A 601 18.90 23.98 19.96
C HIS A 601 17.41 23.70 19.76
N PHE A 602 17.08 22.67 18.99
CA PHE A 602 15.67 22.29 18.76
C PHE A 602 15.01 21.82 20.08
N TYR A 603 15.70 21.01 20.87
CA TYR A 603 15.24 20.62 22.20
C TYR A 603 15.03 21.85 23.11
N GLN A 604 15.98 22.79 23.14
CA GLN A 604 15.89 24.02 23.91
C GLN A 604 14.68 24.86 23.53
N VAL A 605 14.42 25.03 22.22
CA VAL A 605 13.23 25.75 21.75
C VAL A 605 11.94 25.08 22.21
N LEU A 606 11.83 23.75 22.10
CA LEU A 606 10.66 23.03 22.59
C LEU A 606 10.47 23.16 24.11
N HIS A 607 11.57 23.15 24.85
CA HIS A 607 11.54 23.35 26.30
C HIS A 607 11.13 24.78 26.71
N GLU A 608 11.62 25.79 25.99
CA GLU A 608 11.24 27.21 26.18
C GLU A 608 9.74 27.44 25.92
N LEU A 609 9.13 26.62 25.02
CA LEU A 609 7.70 26.61 24.77
C LEU A 609 6.89 25.90 25.87
N GLY A 610 7.55 25.45 26.97
CA GLY A 610 6.89 24.75 28.07
C GLY A 610 6.48 23.30 27.74
N LEU A 611 6.99 22.71 26.67
CA LEU A 611 6.67 21.34 26.30
C LEU A 611 7.44 20.32 27.16
N PRO A 612 6.79 19.28 27.71
CA PRO A 612 7.45 18.21 28.43
C PRO A 612 8.12 17.25 27.45
N VAL A 613 9.40 17.43 27.20
CA VAL A 613 10.19 16.65 26.24
C VAL A 613 11.04 15.60 26.95
N LYS A 614 10.90 14.33 26.53
CA LYS A 614 11.85 13.26 26.88
C LYS A 614 12.70 12.95 25.65
N ALA A 615 14.00 12.74 25.83
CA ALA A 615 14.93 12.47 24.75
C ALA A 615 15.57 11.08 24.91
N GLU A 616 15.69 10.37 23.78
CA GLU A 616 16.45 9.12 23.63
C GLU A 616 17.46 9.29 22.49
N SER A 617 18.62 8.65 22.59
CA SER A 617 19.64 8.70 21.54
C SER A 617 20.33 7.35 21.38
N ASN A 618 20.73 7.05 20.13
CA ASN A 618 21.62 5.94 19.81
C ASN A 618 23.09 6.38 19.75
N GLN A 619 23.42 7.59 20.17
CA GLN A 619 24.78 8.11 20.16
C GLN A 619 25.67 7.27 21.08
N ARG A 620 26.87 6.90 20.59
CA ARG A 620 27.87 6.12 21.29
C ARG A 620 28.72 7.01 22.19
#